data_d39745e4dd214ef689091746cfc3abac
#
_entry.id   d39745e4dd214ef689091746cfc3abac
#
_cell.length_a   1.000
_cell.length_b   1.000
_cell.length_c   1.000
_cell.angle_alpha   90.00
_cell.angle_beta   90.00
_cell.angle_gamma   90.00
#
_symmetry.space_group_name_H-M   'P 1'
#
loop_
_entity.id
_entity.type
_entity.pdbx_description
1 polymer ?
#
loop_
_entity_poly.entity_id
_entity_poly.type
_entity_poly.pdbx_seq_one_letter_code
_entity_poly.pdbx_strand_id
1 'polypeptide(L)'
;MPDATRRNEFGQPVGDPVPGWSGAAHPPGQVLKGRRVTLRPLEVGDAPGLHAAYEGQADADWTYLPVERPRTLQEVRDLVEERMASTAVTHAVLREGIACGVASLMRIDQCNGVIEVGWVAFGTPLQRTVSSTEAQRLLMGHVFDDLGYRRLEWKCDALNAPSMRAAERLGYTFEGTFRQAIVTKGRNRDTAWWSITDAEWPAVRERLDAWLDPSNFDDSGQQRARLSP
;
A
#
# COMPACT_ATOMS: atom_id res chain seq x y z
N MET A 1 5.53 13.39 19.40
CA MET A 1 5.91 14.83 19.37
C MET A 1 7.41 14.88 19.34
N PRO A 2 8.04 15.62 18.39
CA PRO A 2 9.49 15.80 18.46
C PRO A 2 9.84 16.46 19.80
N ASP A 3 10.93 16.00 20.40
CA ASP A 3 11.43 16.57 21.65
C ASP A 3 11.81 18.05 21.40
N ALA A 4 11.03 18.98 21.95
CA ALA A 4 11.16 20.43 21.75
C ALA A 4 12.44 21.01 22.37
N THR A 5 13.41 20.18 22.74
CA THR A 5 14.61 20.62 23.48
C THR A 5 15.76 21.06 22.60
N ARG A 6 15.80 20.68 21.30
CA ARG A 6 16.88 21.10 20.39
C ARG A 6 16.65 22.52 19.86
N ARG A 7 17.68 23.33 19.92
CA ARG A 7 17.67 24.71 19.44
C ARG A 7 18.90 24.98 18.56
N ASN A 8 18.72 25.81 17.53
CA ASN A 8 19.81 26.34 16.72
C ASN A 8 20.55 27.47 17.46
N GLU A 9 21.56 28.05 16.80
CA GLU A 9 22.34 29.17 17.33
C GLU A 9 21.53 30.43 17.63
N PHE A 10 20.34 30.56 17.05
CA PHE A 10 19.40 31.67 17.31
C PHE A 10 18.39 31.37 18.41
N GLY A 11 18.50 30.23 19.09
CA GLY A 11 17.56 29.81 20.14
C GLY A 11 16.22 29.28 19.63
N GLN A 12 16.06 29.02 18.33
CA GLN A 12 14.81 28.53 17.73
C GLN A 12 14.72 27.00 17.85
N PRO A 13 13.55 26.43 18.18
CA PRO A 13 13.34 24.98 18.14
C PRO A 13 13.57 24.43 16.74
N VAL A 14 14.31 23.34 16.63
CA VAL A 14 14.58 22.62 15.37
C VAL A 14 14.33 21.14 15.53
N GLY A 15 14.05 20.47 14.41
CA GLY A 15 13.87 19.02 14.38
C GLY A 15 15.16 18.24 14.67
N ASP A 16 15.02 16.95 14.89
CA ASP A 16 16.15 16.06 15.10
C ASP A 16 17.01 15.96 13.84
N PRO A 17 18.36 15.92 14.00
CA PRO A 17 19.25 15.68 12.87
C PRO A 17 19.06 14.27 12.33
N VAL A 18 19.28 14.12 11.02
CA VAL A 18 19.27 12.82 10.34
C VAL A 18 20.70 12.56 9.82
N PRO A 19 21.61 12.12 10.70
CA PRO A 19 23.00 11.94 10.34
C PRO A 19 23.16 10.83 9.31
N GLY A 20 24.01 11.08 8.30
CA GLY A 20 24.31 10.12 7.26
C GLY A 20 23.20 9.93 6.21
N TRP A 21 22.14 10.72 6.27
CA TRP A 21 21.06 10.63 5.28
C TRP A 21 21.55 11.12 3.91
N SER A 22 21.50 10.24 2.90
CA SER A 22 21.89 10.52 1.52
C SER A 22 20.77 10.26 0.50
N GLY A 23 19.56 9.98 0.98
CA GLY A 23 18.42 9.61 0.17
C GLY A 23 18.17 8.10 0.17
N ALA A 24 16.97 7.70 -0.24
CA ALA A 24 16.54 6.31 -0.40
C ALA A 24 16.75 5.81 -1.84
N ALA A 25 16.81 4.49 -2.03
CA ALA A 25 16.92 3.89 -3.34
C ALA A 25 15.60 3.97 -4.12
N HIS A 26 15.65 4.11 -5.45
CA HIS A 26 14.46 3.96 -6.28
C HIS A 26 14.03 2.48 -6.29
N PRO A 27 12.72 2.16 -6.10
CA PRO A 27 12.26 0.77 -6.16
C PRO A 27 12.59 0.12 -7.53
N PRO A 28 13.34 -0.99 -7.55
CA PRO A 28 13.75 -1.62 -8.83
C PRO A 28 12.66 -2.47 -9.47
N GLY A 29 11.47 -2.58 -8.85
CA GLY A 29 10.41 -3.45 -9.35
C GLY A 29 10.77 -4.93 -9.22
N GLN A 30 11.35 -5.34 -8.11
CA GLN A 30 11.76 -6.73 -7.87
C GLN A 30 10.60 -7.65 -7.48
N VAL A 31 10.87 -8.97 -7.54
CA VAL A 31 9.92 -9.98 -7.07
C VAL A 31 9.99 -10.11 -5.55
N LEU A 32 8.84 -9.97 -4.89
CA LEU A 32 8.67 -10.16 -3.46
C LEU A 32 7.88 -11.45 -3.23
N LYS A 33 8.48 -12.42 -2.55
CA LYS A 33 7.88 -13.74 -2.33
C LYS A 33 7.40 -13.88 -0.89
N GLY A 34 6.10 -14.13 -0.74
CA GLY A 34 5.47 -14.54 0.52
C GLY A 34 5.15 -16.04 0.52
N ARG A 35 4.41 -16.46 1.52
CA ARG A 35 3.92 -17.86 1.66
C ARG A 35 2.66 -18.10 0.82
N ARG A 36 1.80 -17.10 0.70
CA ARG A 36 0.48 -17.16 0.06
C ARG A 36 0.40 -16.34 -1.21
N VAL A 37 1.28 -15.34 -1.35
CA VAL A 37 1.31 -14.44 -2.51
C VAL A 37 2.74 -14.22 -2.99
N THR A 38 2.83 -13.92 -4.27
CA THR A 38 4.04 -13.34 -4.87
C THR A 38 3.66 -12.01 -5.49
N LEU A 39 4.48 -10.98 -5.26
CA LEU A 39 4.38 -9.72 -5.96
C LEU A 39 5.53 -9.64 -6.97
N ARG A 40 5.24 -9.25 -8.19
CA ARG A 40 6.25 -8.99 -9.22
C ARG A 40 5.84 -7.79 -10.07
N PRO A 41 6.76 -7.20 -10.83
CA PRO A 41 6.37 -6.17 -11.78
C PRO A 41 5.16 -6.58 -12.60
N LEU A 42 4.23 -5.64 -12.78
CA LEU A 42 3.03 -5.83 -13.60
C LEU A 42 3.42 -6.04 -15.06
N GLU A 43 2.77 -6.97 -15.73
CA GLU A 43 2.99 -7.31 -17.14
C GLU A 43 1.65 -7.35 -17.89
N VAL A 44 1.68 -7.13 -19.21
CA VAL A 44 0.46 -7.23 -20.05
C VAL A 44 -0.17 -8.62 -19.97
N GLY A 45 0.67 -9.66 -19.77
CA GLY A 45 0.23 -11.04 -19.57
C GLY A 45 -0.64 -11.28 -18.32
N ASP A 46 -0.70 -10.32 -17.40
CA ASP A 46 -1.53 -10.42 -16.19
C ASP A 46 -3.01 -10.12 -16.43
N ALA A 47 -3.32 -9.46 -17.54
CA ALA A 47 -4.67 -9.00 -17.83
C ALA A 47 -5.75 -10.10 -17.76
N PRO A 48 -5.55 -11.33 -18.25
CA PRO A 48 -6.56 -12.38 -18.11
C PRO A 48 -6.86 -12.75 -16.65
N GLY A 49 -5.82 -12.89 -15.82
CA GLY A 49 -6.00 -13.19 -14.38
C GLY A 49 -6.70 -12.05 -13.63
N LEU A 50 -6.29 -10.81 -13.90
CA LEU A 50 -6.91 -9.62 -13.33
C LEU A 50 -8.37 -9.47 -13.78
N HIS A 51 -8.69 -9.74 -15.06
CA HIS A 51 -10.06 -9.71 -15.55
C HIS A 51 -10.95 -10.69 -14.77
N ALA A 52 -10.51 -11.95 -14.68
CA ALA A 52 -11.24 -12.96 -13.90
C ALA A 52 -11.40 -12.57 -12.41
N ALA A 53 -10.38 -11.94 -11.82
CA ALA A 53 -10.42 -11.49 -10.42
C ALA A 53 -11.38 -10.31 -10.21
N TYR A 54 -11.56 -9.44 -11.19
CA TYR A 54 -12.45 -8.27 -11.13
C TYR A 54 -13.89 -8.57 -11.57
N GLU A 55 -14.11 -9.66 -12.31
CA GLU A 55 -15.44 -10.04 -12.81
C GLU A 55 -16.46 -10.24 -11.68
N GLY A 56 -16.02 -10.80 -10.54
CA GLY A 56 -16.86 -11.01 -9.35
C GLY A 56 -17.09 -9.77 -8.48
N GLN A 57 -16.58 -8.59 -8.87
CA GLN A 57 -16.73 -7.36 -8.09
C GLN A 57 -17.96 -6.56 -8.53
N ALA A 58 -18.54 -5.82 -7.58
CA ALA A 58 -19.54 -4.81 -7.89
C ALA A 58 -18.89 -3.49 -8.34
N ASP A 59 -19.62 -2.66 -9.10
CA ASP A 59 -19.16 -1.32 -9.46
C ASP A 59 -18.87 -0.46 -8.21
N ALA A 60 -19.59 -0.71 -7.13
CA ALA A 60 -19.37 -0.07 -5.84
C ALA A 60 -17.97 -0.28 -5.26
N ASP A 61 -17.29 -1.38 -5.57
CA ASP A 61 -15.92 -1.64 -5.14
C ASP A 61 -14.90 -0.69 -5.80
N TRP A 62 -15.30 -0.06 -6.92
CA TRP A 62 -14.49 0.87 -7.70
C TRP A 62 -14.84 2.35 -7.47
N THR A 63 -15.80 2.64 -6.57
CA THR A 63 -16.27 4.01 -6.30
C THR A 63 -15.13 4.98 -6.01
N TYR A 64 -14.16 4.57 -5.20
CA TYR A 64 -13.05 5.43 -4.74
C TYR A 64 -11.76 5.28 -5.55
N LEU A 65 -11.73 4.39 -6.53
CA LEU A 65 -10.64 4.32 -7.50
C LEU A 65 -10.84 5.40 -8.59
N PRO A 66 -9.76 5.92 -9.19
CA PRO A 66 -9.87 7.01 -10.17
C PRO A 66 -10.47 6.59 -11.50
N VAL A 67 -10.68 5.30 -11.71
CA VAL A 67 -11.25 4.70 -12.93
C VAL A 67 -12.52 3.91 -12.59
N GLU A 68 -13.37 3.70 -13.59
CA GLU A 68 -14.49 2.77 -13.45
C GLU A 68 -14.02 1.32 -13.49
N ARG A 69 -14.85 0.39 -13.04
CA ARG A 69 -14.54 -1.03 -13.10
C ARG A 69 -14.41 -1.49 -14.56
N PRO A 70 -13.25 -2.04 -14.96
CA PRO A 70 -13.10 -2.61 -16.29
C PRO A 70 -14.00 -3.86 -16.41
N ARG A 71 -14.74 -3.96 -17.50
CA ARG A 71 -15.75 -5.00 -17.74
C ARG A 71 -15.30 -6.04 -18.75
N THR A 72 -14.36 -5.68 -19.60
CA THR A 72 -13.85 -6.52 -20.66
C THR A 72 -12.37 -6.79 -20.49
N LEU A 73 -11.88 -7.89 -21.05
CA LEU A 73 -10.45 -8.19 -21.06
C LEU A 73 -9.64 -7.07 -21.72
N GLN A 74 -10.22 -6.39 -22.74
CA GLN A 74 -9.52 -5.30 -23.40
C GLN A 74 -9.37 -4.09 -22.47
N GLU A 75 -10.43 -3.70 -21.77
CA GLU A 75 -10.36 -2.61 -20.77
C GLU A 75 -9.37 -2.92 -19.65
N VAL A 76 -9.23 -4.19 -19.24
CA VAL A 76 -8.20 -4.58 -18.26
C VAL A 76 -6.80 -4.48 -18.87
N ARG A 77 -6.60 -4.85 -20.14
CA ARG A 77 -5.31 -4.65 -20.83
C ARG A 77 -4.94 -3.18 -20.91
N ASP A 78 -5.87 -2.34 -21.31
CA ASP A 78 -5.66 -0.89 -21.40
C ASP A 78 -5.27 -0.31 -20.03
N LEU A 79 -5.94 -0.75 -18.96
CA LEU A 79 -5.61 -0.38 -17.59
C LEU A 79 -4.20 -0.84 -17.19
N VAL A 80 -3.82 -2.09 -17.51
CA VAL A 80 -2.48 -2.63 -17.23
C VAL A 80 -1.41 -1.82 -17.96
N GLU A 81 -1.61 -1.55 -19.25
CA GLU A 81 -0.68 -0.75 -20.07
C GLU A 81 -0.53 0.68 -19.51
N GLU A 82 -1.64 1.32 -19.13
CA GLU A 82 -1.62 2.63 -18.47
C GLU A 82 -0.80 2.59 -17.17
N ARG A 83 -0.98 1.55 -16.35
CA ARG A 83 -0.21 1.42 -15.09
C ARG A 83 1.27 1.17 -15.35
N MET A 84 1.61 0.37 -16.34
CA MET A 84 3.00 0.12 -16.73
C MET A 84 3.69 1.38 -17.29
N ALA A 85 2.96 2.23 -17.99
CA ALA A 85 3.46 3.49 -18.54
C ALA A 85 3.59 4.62 -17.48
N SER A 86 3.04 4.42 -16.27
CA SER A 86 3.09 5.42 -15.22
C SER A 86 4.47 5.48 -14.54
N THR A 87 4.73 6.56 -13.79
CA THR A 87 5.95 6.70 -12.96
C THR A 87 5.92 5.85 -11.68
N ALA A 88 4.82 5.16 -11.42
CA ALA A 88 4.69 4.27 -10.27
C ALA A 88 5.31 2.90 -10.57
N VAL A 89 5.89 2.27 -9.56
CA VAL A 89 6.34 0.87 -9.64
C VAL A 89 5.17 -0.01 -9.24
N THR A 90 4.44 -0.51 -10.25
CA THR A 90 3.25 -1.32 -10.02
C THR A 90 3.59 -2.80 -10.00
N HIS A 91 3.11 -3.49 -8.97
CA HIS A 91 3.24 -4.94 -8.83
C HIS A 91 1.89 -5.62 -9.07
N ALA A 92 1.91 -6.69 -9.84
CA ALA A 92 0.85 -7.69 -9.82
C ALA A 92 0.96 -8.51 -8.53
N VAL A 93 -0.17 -8.78 -7.89
CA VAL A 93 -0.28 -9.65 -6.71
C VAL A 93 -0.84 -10.99 -7.17
N LEU A 94 -0.01 -12.03 -7.09
CA LEU A 94 -0.33 -13.36 -7.57
C LEU A 94 -0.66 -14.31 -6.42
N ARG A 95 -1.72 -15.10 -6.60
CA ARG A 95 -1.98 -16.32 -5.82
C ARG A 95 -1.86 -17.51 -6.74
N GLU A 96 -1.11 -18.52 -6.32
CA GLU A 96 -0.91 -19.75 -7.13
C GLU A 96 -0.48 -19.46 -8.57
N GLY A 97 0.34 -18.39 -8.76
CA GLY A 97 0.84 -17.98 -10.07
C GLY A 97 -0.11 -17.14 -10.92
N ILE A 98 -1.36 -16.89 -10.46
CA ILE A 98 -2.37 -16.13 -11.19
C ILE A 98 -2.49 -14.73 -10.59
N ALA A 99 -2.40 -13.68 -11.42
CA ALA A 99 -2.59 -12.31 -10.99
C ALA A 99 -4.04 -12.07 -10.58
N CYS A 100 -4.24 -11.60 -9.36
CA CYS A 100 -5.57 -11.36 -8.79
C CYS A 100 -5.72 -9.99 -8.13
N GLY A 101 -4.77 -9.12 -8.33
CA GLY A 101 -4.81 -7.73 -7.92
C GLY A 101 -3.53 -6.99 -8.26
N VAL A 102 -3.53 -5.69 -8.05
CA VAL A 102 -2.36 -4.82 -8.21
C VAL A 102 -2.17 -3.92 -7.00
N ALA A 103 -0.92 -3.53 -6.75
CA ALA A 103 -0.57 -2.50 -5.79
C ALA A 103 0.67 -1.75 -6.31
N SER A 104 0.72 -0.43 -6.11
CA SER A 104 1.79 0.41 -6.63
C SER A 104 2.56 1.11 -5.52
N LEU A 105 3.87 1.22 -5.70
CA LEU A 105 4.71 2.18 -5.02
C LEU A 105 4.77 3.45 -5.88
N MET A 106 4.31 4.57 -5.34
CA MET A 106 4.12 5.80 -6.11
C MET A 106 4.52 7.03 -5.29
N ARG A 107 4.48 8.22 -5.93
CA ARG A 107 4.92 9.48 -5.28
C ARG A 107 6.29 9.34 -4.60
N ILE A 108 7.23 8.76 -5.33
CA ILE A 108 8.56 8.37 -4.87
C ILE A 108 9.41 9.63 -4.70
N ASP A 109 9.68 10.01 -3.45
CA ASP A 109 10.58 11.10 -3.09
C ASP A 109 11.82 10.52 -2.41
N GLN A 110 12.80 10.19 -3.20
CA GLN A 110 14.06 9.60 -2.73
C GLN A 110 14.84 10.54 -1.81
N CYS A 111 14.82 11.86 -2.10
CA CYS A 111 15.59 12.85 -1.34
C CYS A 111 15.11 12.93 0.11
N ASN A 112 13.80 12.88 0.31
CA ASN A 112 13.19 12.92 1.64
C ASN A 112 12.93 11.52 2.23
N GLY A 113 13.12 10.45 1.45
CA GLY A 113 12.83 9.07 1.86
C GLY A 113 11.34 8.83 2.10
N VAL A 114 10.49 9.39 1.23
CA VAL A 114 9.03 9.28 1.33
C VAL A 114 8.48 8.54 0.12
N ILE A 115 7.57 7.60 0.34
CA ILE A 115 6.93 6.81 -0.70
C ILE A 115 5.49 6.47 -0.31
N GLU A 116 4.61 6.29 -1.28
CA GLU A 116 3.21 5.92 -1.06
C GLU A 116 2.91 4.52 -1.59
N VAL A 117 2.24 3.69 -0.78
CA VAL A 117 1.49 2.55 -1.30
C VAL A 117 0.13 3.05 -1.77
N GLY A 118 -0.12 2.97 -3.05
CA GLY A 118 -1.37 3.42 -3.65
C GLY A 118 -1.81 2.55 -4.82
N TRP A 119 -2.90 2.94 -5.46
CA TRP A 119 -3.46 2.16 -6.55
C TRP A 119 -3.65 0.68 -6.19
N VAL A 120 -4.16 0.42 -4.98
CA VAL A 120 -4.44 -0.92 -4.51
C VAL A 120 -5.80 -1.35 -5.05
N ALA A 121 -5.79 -2.15 -6.11
CA ALA A 121 -6.97 -2.76 -6.71
C ALA A 121 -6.89 -4.28 -6.56
N PHE A 122 -7.41 -4.79 -5.45
CA PHE A 122 -7.45 -6.21 -5.15
C PHE A 122 -8.78 -6.80 -5.63
N GLY A 123 -8.69 -7.81 -6.48
CA GLY A 123 -9.86 -8.59 -6.92
C GLY A 123 -10.44 -9.44 -5.80
N THR A 124 -11.62 -10.02 -6.06
CA THR A 124 -12.36 -10.85 -5.09
C THR A 124 -11.48 -11.93 -4.40
N PRO A 125 -10.54 -12.62 -5.09
CA PRO A 125 -9.70 -13.63 -4.44
C PRO A 125 -8.75 -13.10 -3.36
N LEU A 126 -8.48 -11.78 -3.34
CA LEU A 126 -7.60 -11.14 -2.34
C LEU A 126 -8.37 -10.39 -1.26
N GLN A 127 -9.56 -9.87 -1.58
CA GLN A 127 -10.32 -9.04 -0.66
C GLN A 127 -10.64 -9.77 0.66
N ARG A 128 -10.35 -9.10 1.79
CA ARG A 128 -10.62 -9.62 3.15
C ARG A 128 -9.95 -10.96 3.46
N THR A 129 -8.83 -11.27 2.83
CA THR A 129 -8.06 -12.49 3.04
C THR A 129 -6.74 -12.23 3.76
N VAL A 130 -6.13 -13.29 4.28
CA VAL A 130 -4.76 -13.27 4.83
C VAL A 130 -3.75 -12.86 3.75
N SER A 131 -4.00 -13.28 2.51
CA SER A 131 -3.16 -12.96 1.34
C SER A 131 -3.04 -11.46 1.08
N SER A 132 -4.13 -10.69 1.26
CA SER A 132 -4.06 -9.23 1.11
C SER A 132 -3.21 -8.56 2.18
N THR A 133 -3.24 -9.07 3.41
CA THR A 133 -2.38 -8.56 4.49
C THR A 133 -0.91 -8.93 4.24
N GLU A 134 -0.64 -10.14 3.79
CA GLU A 134 0.72 -10.56 3.42
C GLU A 134 1.29 -9.72 2.28
N ALA A 135 0.49 -9.41 1.26
CA ALA A 135 0.91 -8.52 0.16
C ALA A 135 1.33 -7.14 0.67
N GLN A 136 0.56 -6.54 1.58
CA GLN A 136 0.92 -5.26 2.19
C GLN A 136 2.19 -5.37 3.05
N ARG A 137 2.31 -6.44 3.87
CA ARG A 137 3.51 -6.69 4.68
C ARG A 137 4.78 -6.82 3.83
N LEU A 138 4.69 -7.46 2.66
CA LEU A 138 5.81 -7.58 1.73
C LEU A 138 6.23 -6.22 1.16
N LEU A 139 5.26 -5.40 0.73
CA LEU A 139 5.55 -4.05 0.23
C LEU A 139 6.17 -3.16 1.31
N MET A 140 5.63 -3.20 2.53
CA MET A 140 6.17 -2.44 3.67
C MET A 140 7.61 -2.86 3.98
N GLY A 141 7.89 -4.18 4.03
CA GLY A 141 9.24 -4.68 4.25
C GLY A 141 10.20 -4.24 3.15
N HIS A 142 9.76 -4.32 1.90
CA HIS A 142 10.56 -3.84 0.79
C HIS A 142 10.91 -2.35 0.93
N VAL A 143 9.93 -1.52 1.28
CA VAL A 143 10.13 -0.07 1.44
C VAL A 143 11.10 0.26 2.58
N PHE A 144 10.93 -0.34 3.76
CA PHE A 144 11.73 0.01 4.92
C PHE A 144 13.03 -0.80 5.03
N ASP A 145 12.95 -2.13 4.87
CA ASP A 145 14.08 -3.03 5.15
C ASP A 145 15.06 -3.07 3.95
N ASP A 146 14.55 -3.07 2.70
CA ASP A 146 15.41 -3.20 1.51
C ASP A 146 15.84 -1.82 0.94
N LEU A 147 14.91 -0.86 0.88
CA LEU A 147 15.12 0.43 0.21
C LEU A 147 15.49 1.57 1.16
N GLY A 148 15.30 1.42 2.47
CA GLY A 148 15.68 2.36 3.50
C GLY A 148 14.85 3.66 3.50
N TYR A 149 13.59 3.61 3.11
CA TYR A 149 12.70 4.77 3.23
C TYR A 149 12.43 5.09 4.70
N ARG A 150 12.23 6.39 4.97
CA ARG A 150 11.92 6.88 6.32
C ARG A 150 10.42 6.96 6.60
N ARG A 151 9.61 6.99 5.52
CA ARG A 151 8.17 7.18 5.61
C ARG A 151 7.45 6.48 4.48
N LEU A 152 6.46 5.67 4.84
CA LEU A 152 5.51 5.06 3.93
C LEU A 152 4.14 5.68 4.13
N GLU A 153 3.54 6.16 3.07
CA GLU A 153 2.23 6.82 3.08
C GLU A 153 1.13 5.91 2.55
N TRP A 154 -0.09 6.14 3.06
CA TRP A 154 -1.34 5.62 2.54
C TRP A 154 -2.33 6.76 2.44
N LYS A 155 -2.92 6.96 1.27
CA LYS A 155 -3.89 8.02 1.03
C LYS A 155 -5.17 7.44 0.44
N CYS A 156 -6.30 7.86 0.96
CA CYS A 156 -7.60 7.46 0.43
C CYS A 156 -8.60 8.61 0.49
N ASP A 157 -9.71 8.46 -0.21
CA ASP A 157 -10.86 9.34 -0.02
C ASP A 157 -11.31 9.29 1.45
N ALA A 158 -11.55 10.44 2.07
CA ALA A 158 -11.99 10.52 3.46
C ALA A 158 -13.37 9.87 3.70
N LEU A 159 -14.11 9.58 2.64
CA LEU A 159 -15.36 8.81 2.67
C LEU A 159 -15.15 7.30 2.50
N ASN A 160 -13.95 6.85 2.14
CA ASN A 160 -13.61 5.44 1.95
C ASN A 160 -13.34 4.74 3.30
N ALA A 161 -14.40 4.53 4.08
CA ALA A 161 -14.28 3.88 5.38
C ALA A 161 -13.60 2.49 5.34
N PRO A 162 -13.82 1.62 4.33
CA PRO A 162 -13.05 0.37 4.18
C PRO A 162 -11.54 0.58 4.09
N SER A 163 -11.08 1.57 3.31
CA SER A 163 -9.66 1.86 3.15
C SER A 163 -9.04 2.45 4.41
N MET A 164 -9.75 3.35 5.10
CA MET A 164 -9.30 3.90 6.38
C MET A 164 -9.12 2.79 7.43
N ARG A 165 -10.11 1.90 7.58
CA ARG A 165 -9.99 0.73 8.48
C ARG A 165 -8.84 -0.22 8.08
N ALA A 166 -8.57 -0.35 6.80
CA ALA A 166 -7.44 -1.17 6.35
C ALA A 166 -6.10 -0.53 6.74
N ALA A 167 -5.93 0.79 6.55
CA ALA A 167 -4.73 1.51 6.96
C ALA A 167 -4.50 1.39 8.46
N GLU A 168 -5.52 1.69 9.28
CA GLU A 168 -5.47 1.57 10.74
C GLU A 168 -5.07 0.14 11.17
N ARG A 169 -5.77 -0.87 10.66
CA ARG A 169 -5.48 -2.29 10.96
C ARG A 169 -4.05 -2.71 10.58
N LEU A 170 -3.52 -2.17 9.50
CA LEU A 170 -2.15 -2.43 9.04
C LEU A 170 -1.09 -1.68 9.87
N GLY A 171 -1.49 -0.71 10.69
CA GLY A 171 -0.61 0.01 11.60
C GLY A 171 -0.20 1.40 11.13
N TYR A 172 -0.89 1.94 10.14
CA TYR A 172 -0.70 3.34 9.78
C TYR A 172 -1.34 4.26 10.81
N THR A 173 -0.65 5.35 11.11
CA THR A 173 -1.14 6.45 11.95
C THR A 173 -1.87 7.47 11.08
N PHE A 174 -3.08 7.87 11.49
CA PHE A 174 -3.84 8.94 10.83
C PHE A 174 -3.21 10.31 11.15
N GLU A 175 -2.94 11.11 10.12
CA GLU A 175 -2.31 12.42 10.28
C GLU A 175 -3.26 13.60 10.01
N GLY A 176 -4.31 13.38 9.24
CA GLY A 176 -5.29 14.41 8.95
C GLY A 176 -5.99 14.25 7.61
N THR A 177 -6.88 15.19 7.31
CA THR A 177 -7.63 15.23 6.04
C THR A 177 -7.31 16.52 5.29
N PHE A 178 -6.85 16.36 4.06
CA PHE A 178 -6.67 17.47 3.12
C PHE A 178 -7.99 17.71 2.40
N ARG A 179 -8.64 18.84 2.73
CA ARG A 179 -9.93 19.20 2.14
C ARG A 179 -9.75 19.67 0.71
N GLN A 180 -10.69 19.31 -0.17
CA GLN A 180 -10.68 19.67 -1.59
C GLN A 180 -9.35 19.36 -2.30
N ALA A 181 -8.74 18.24 -1.92
CA ALA A 181 -7.38 17.90 -2.37
C ALA A 181 -7.34 17.49 -3.84
N ILE A 182 -8.39 16.82 -4.32
CA ILE A 182 -8.43 16.24 -5.68
C ILE A 182 -9.85 16.33 -6.23
N VAL A 183 -9.97 16.42 -7.55
CA VAL A 183 -11.22 16.15 -8.29
C VAL A 183 -11.10 14.74 -8.89
N THR A 184 -11.98 13.84 -8.51
CA THR A 184 -12.04 12.46 -9.02
C THR A 184 -13.43 12.17 -9.56
N LYS A 185 -13.54 11.68 -10.79
CA LYS A 185 -14.83 11.37 -11.45
C LYS A 185 -15.81 12.53 -11.37
N GLY A 186 -15.33 13.78 -11.57
CA GLY A 186 -16.12 14.99 -11.51
C GLY A 186 -16.61 15.41 -10.11
N ARG A 187 -16.11 14.77 -9.05
CA ARG A 187 -16.49 15.03 -7.66
C ARG A 187 -15.32 15.50 -6.83
N ASN A 188 -15.60 16.32 -5.81
CA ASN A 188 -14.63 16.66 -4.79
C ASN A 188 -14.19 15.40 -4.02
N ARG A 189 -12.89 15.28 -3.77
CA ARG A 189 -12.31 14.29 -2.89
C ARG A 189 -11.47 14.99 -1.82
N ASP A 190 -11.94 14.94 -0.59
CA ASP A 190 -11.13 15.17 0.58
C ASP A 190 -10.25 13.94 0.81
N THR A 191 -8.97 14.12 1.04
CA THR A 191 -8.03 13.01 1.13
C THR A 191 -7.54 12.81 2.56
N ALA A 192 -7.83 11.64 3.12
CA ALA A 192 -7.28 11.18 4.39
C ALA A 192 -5.83 10.71 4.20
N TRP A 193 -4.93 11.22 5.04
CA TRP A 193 -3.50 10.93 5.04
C TRP A 193 -3.14 10.06 6.24
N TRP A 194 -2.39 9.01 5.95
CA TRP A 194 -1.91 8.03 6.91
C TRP A 194 -0.45 7.75 6.63
N SER A 195 0.32 7.42 7.66
CA SER A 195 1.72 7.05 7.49
C SER A 195 2.20 6.00 8.49
N ILE A 196 3.30 5.35 8.13
CA ILE A 196 4.19 4.64 9.04
C ILE A 196 5.58 5.26 8.83
N THR A 197 6.28 5.54 9.92
CA THR A 197 7.67 5.98 9.90
C THR A 197 8.64 4.82 10.13
N ASP A 198 9.91 5.01 9.77
CA ASP A 198 10.97 4.03 10.03
C ASP A 198 11.13 3.70 11.52
N ALA A 199 10.86 4.68 12.40
CA ALA A 199 10.87 4.48 13.84
C ALA A 199 9.72 3.58 14.34
N GLU A 200 8.57 3.60 13.68
CA GLU A 200 7.38 2.79 14.01
C GLU A 200 7.44 1.40 13.37
N TRP A 201 8.16 1.29 12.25
CA TRP A 201 8.20 0.07 11.44
C TRP A 201 8.58 -1.20 12.20
N PRO A 202 9.58 -1.22 13.09
CA PRO A 202 9.94 -2.45 13.81
C PRO A 202 8.78 -3.06 14.58
N ALA A 203 8.00 -2.25 15.29
CA ALA A 203 6.82 -2.71 16.04
C ALA A 203 5.68 -3.16 15.13
N VAL A 204 5.43 -2.40 14.04
CA VAL A 204 4.41 -2.76 13.03
C VAL A 204 4.78 -4.08 12.36
N ARG A 205 6.04 -4.26 12.00
CA ARG A 205 6.56 -5.49 11.39
C ARG A 205 6.35 -6.70 12.31
N GLU A 206 6.80 -6.61 13.54
CA GLU A 206 6.66 -7.70 14.52
C GLU A 206 5.18 -8.12 14.67
N ARG A 207 4.28 -7.16 14.79
CA ARG A 207 2.85 -7.41 14.92
C ARG A 207 2.26 -8.07 13.68
N LEU A 208 2.63 -7.62 12.47
CA LEU A 208 2.17 -8.21 11.23
C LEU A 208 2.72 -9.62 11.04
N ASP A 209 4.00 -9.83 11.34
CA ASP A 209 4.66 -11.14 11.23
C ASP A 209 4.04 -12.15 12.21
N ALA A 210 3.79 -11.74 13.46
CA ALA A 210 3.10 -12.57 14.46
C ALA A 210 1.67 -12.92 14.02
N TRP A 211 0.94 -11.97 13.44
CA TRP A 211 -0.41 -12.24 12.95
C TRP A 211 -0.41 -13.18 11.74
N LEU A 212 0.58 -13.04 10.84
CA LEU A 212 0.71 -13.88 9.62
C LEU A 212 1.27 -15.27 9.91
N ASP A 213 1.76 -15.52 11.13
CA ASP A 213 2.27 -16.84 11.52
C ASP A 213 1.18 -17.91 11.35
N PRO A 214 1.51 -19.07 10.77
CA PRO A 214 0.55 -20.17 10.60
C PRO A 214 -0.16 -20.61 11.88
N SER A 215 0.52 -20.55 13.03
CA SER A 215 -0.06 -20.92 14.31
C SER A 215 -1.22 -20.02 14.73
N ASN A 216 -1.32 -18.83 14.16
CA ASN A 216 -2.46 -17.93 14.38
C ASN A 216 -3.73 -18.36 13.62
N PHE A 217 -3.68 -19.41 12.82
CA PHE A 217 -4.84 -19.92 12.07
C PHE A 217 -5.14 -21.36 12.47
N ASP A 218 -6.43 -21.69 12.52
CA ASP A 218 -6.87 -23.05 12.71
C ASP A 218 -6.91 -23.82 11.38
N ASP A 219 -7.28 -25.11 11.44
CA ASP A 219 -7.34 -25.99 10.27
C ASP A 219 -8.36 -25.54 9.22
N SER A 220 -9.34 -24.71 9.61
CA SER A 220 -10.30 -24.06 8.69
C SER A 220 -9.78 -22.73 8.10
N GLY A 221 -8.58 -22.29 8.51
CA GLY A 221 -7.98 -21.03 8.08
C GLY A 221 -8.53 -19.81 8.83
N GLN A 222 -9.28 -19.98 9.93
CA GLN A 222 -9.77 -18.88 10.75
C GLN A 222 -8.66 -18.39 11.71
N GLN A 223 -8.51 -17.06 11.81
CA GLN A 223 -7.57 -16.46 12.73
C GLN A 223 -7.96 -16.69 14.19
N ARG A 224 -7.01 -17.08 15.04
CA ARG A 224 -7.18 -17.23 16.49
C ARG A 224 -7.13 -15.88 17.19
N ALA A 225 -6.16 -15.04 16.81
CA ALA A 225 -6.04 -13.66 17.26
C ALA A 225 -6.32 -12.70 16.11
N ARG A 226 -7.02 -11.62 16.38
CA ARG A 226 -7.28 -10.56 15.39
C ARG A 226 -6.04 -9.68 15.23
N LEU A 227 -5.81 -9.21 13.99
CA LEU A 227 -4.87 -8.13 13.76
C LEU A 227 -5.54 -6.84 14.23
N SER A 228 -5.08 -6.32 15.36
CA SER A 228 -5.52 -5.04 15.92
C SER A 228 -4.44 -3.98 15.75
N PRO A 229 -4.78 -2.71 15.69
CA PRO A 229 -3.82 -1.61 15.69
C PRO A 229 -2.90 -1.64 16.91
#